data_995d8de39c818999759746bdf66ebdc0
#
_entry.id   995d8de39c818999759746bdf66ebdc0
#
_cell.length_a   1.000
_cell.length_b   1.000
_cell.length_c   1.000
_cell.angle_alpha   90.00
_cell.angle_beta   90.00
_cell.angle_gamma   90.00
#
_symmetry.space_group_name_H-M   'P 1'
#
loop_
_entity.id
_entity.type
_entity.pdbx_description
1 polymer ?
#
loop_
_entity_poly.entity_id
_entity_poly.type
_entity_poly.pdbx_seq_one_letter_code
_entity_poly.pdbx_strand_id
1 'polypeptide(L)'
;MFTGIVEEVGTIKSINRGQHSAVLTVRAKTVLEETRIGDSIAVNGICLTVRQLFPDSFAADVMHETLNRSALAQLTVGSAVNLERAMPVNGRFGGHIVAGHVDGVGRIANIRKDDTAIWYTIHADPAILRYVVEKGSITIDGISLTVAAVEPTGFSVSTIPHTVRQTNLHQRHKGDFVNLETDVVGKYIEKLLHPEAPKQNTLTKEMLLRCGF
;
A
#
# COMPACT_ATOMS: atom_id res chain seq x y z
N MET A 1 -0.64 6.01 -10.37
CA MET A 1 -1.19 4.64 -10.51
C MET A 1 -0.03 3.68 -10.69
N PHE A 2 -0.10 2.52 -10.05
CA PHE A 2 0.90 1.47 -10.02
C PHE A 2 0.24 0.14 -10.41
N THR A 3 1.04 -0.89 -10.53
CA THR A 3 0.58 -2.24 -10.90
C THR A 3 0.81 -3.27 -9.80
N GLY A 4 1.63 -2.95 -8.82
CA GLY A 4 2.11 -3.88 -7.79
C GLY A 4 3.23 -4.81 -8.28
N ILE A 5 3.89 -4.42 -9.35
CA ILE A 5 5.09 -5.11 -9.85
C ILE A 5 6.32 -4.32 -9.40
N VAL A 6 7.01 -4.85 -8.40
CA VAL A 6 8.22 -4.23 -7.84
C VAL A 6 9.34 -4.20 -8.87
N GLU A 7 9.92 -3.02 -9.09
CA GLU A 7 11.04 -2.82 -10.01
C GLU A 7 12.40 -2.99 -9.31
N GLU A 8 12.45 -2.65 -8.02
CA GLU A 8 13.70 -2.62 -7.26
C GLU A 8 13.42 -2.71 -5.76
N VAL A 9 14.35 -3.30 -5.02
CA VAL A 9 14.41 -3.19 -3.55
C VAL A 9 15.43 -2.12 -3.18
N GLY A 10 14.92 -0.97 -2.75
CA GLY A 10 15.73 0.13 -2.25
C GLY A 10 16.03 0.02 -0.77
N THR A 11 16.75 1.01 -0.23
CA THR A 11 17.14 1.06 1.19
C THR A 11 16.91 2.45 1.77
N ILE A 12 16.34 2.54 2.95
CA ILE A 12 16.19 3.80 3.66
C ILE A 12 17.55 4.38 4.01
N LYS A 13 17.87 5.55 3.45
CA LYS A 13 19.12 6.28 3.67
C LYS A 13 19.03 7.23 4.86
N SER A 14 17.90 7.92 5.01
CA SER A 14 17.62 8.78 6.16
C SER A 14 16.11 9.00 6.34
N ILE A 15 15.71 9.30 7.58
CA ILE A 15 14.36 9.69 7.97
C ILE A 15 14.47 10.95 8.83
N ASN A 16 14.18 12.09 8.25
CA ASN A 16 14.18 13.38 8.94
C ASN A 16 12.76 13.69 9.41
N ARG A 17 12.45 13.43 10.67
CA ARG A 17 11.12 13.64 11.26
C ARG A 17 10.98 15.10 11.68
N GLY A 18 9.96 15.78 11.16
CA GLY A 18 9.48 17.08 11.61
C GLY A 18 8.31 16.95 12.57
N GLN A 19 7.69 18.06 12.92
CA GLN A 19 6.56 18.09 13.86
C GLN A 19 5.30 17.41 13.29
N HIS A 20 5.00 17.59 11.99
CA HIS A 20 3.79 17.08 11.33
C HIS A 20 4.07 16.36 9.99
N SER A 21 5.33 16.08 9.70
CA SER A 21 5.76 15.41 8.47
C SER A 21 7.12 14.76 8.65
N ALA A 22 7.54 13.93 7.70
CA ALA A 22 8.91 13.46 7.62
C ALA A 22 9.41 13.58 6.19
N VAL A 23 10.73 13.73 6.04
CA VAL A 23 11.42 13.57 4.76
C VAL A 23 12.10 12.22 4.77
N LEU A 24 11.66 11.36 3.88
CA LEU A 24 12.24 10.04 3.66
C LEU A 24 13.23 10.14 2.50
N THR A 25 14.48 9.74 2.72
CA THR A 25 15.47 9.57 1.64
C THR A 25 15.70 8.09 1.41
N VAL A 26 15.50 7.64 0.17
CA VAL A 26 15.60 6.24 -0.22
C VAL A 26 16.72 6.08 -1.24
N ARG A 27 17.68 5.20 -0.94
CA ARG A 27 18.69 4.78 -1.90
C ARG A 27 18.05 3.84 -2.92
N ALA A 28 18.30 4.12 -4.20
CA ALA A 28 17.77 3.38 -5.32
C ALA A 28 18.68 3.53 -6.54
N LYS A 29 18.41 2.78 -7.59
CA LYS A 29 19.12 2.85 -8.87
C LYS A 29 18.13 2.80 -10.04
N THR A 30 17.40 1.70 -10.20
CA THR A 30 16.51 1.46 -11.35
C THR A 30 15.37 2.47 -11.40
N VAL A 31 14.70 2.71 -10.27
CA VAL A 31 13.59 3.67 -10.23
C VAL A 31 14.02 5.13 -10.36
N LEU A 32 15.32 5.43 -10.35
CA LEU A 32 15.82 6.79 -10.61
C LEU A 32 15.96 7.07 -12.11
N GLU A 33 16.03 6.03 -12.94
CA GLU A 33 16.13 6.17 -14.40
C GLU A 33 14.87 6.87 -14.93
N GLU A 34 15.08 7.98 -15.67
CA GLU A 34 14.01 8.83 -16.23
C GLU A 34 13.06 9.50 -15.21
N THR A 35 13.20 9.24 -13.93
CA THR A 35 12.40 9.87 -12.87
C THR A 35 12.74 11.35 -12.74
N ARG A 36 11.71 12.18 -12.58
CA ARG A 36 11.80 13.64 -12.40
C ARG A 36 11.21 14.06 -11.06
N ILE A 37 11.59 15.25 -10.61
CA ILE A 37 10.93 15.89 -9.47
C ILE A 37 9.44 16.08 -9.80
N GLY A 38 8.57 15.68 -8.89
CA GLY A 38 7.12 15.66 -9.07
C GLY A 38 6.55 14.30 -9.48
N ASP A 39 7.38 13.35 -9.94
CA ASP A 39 6.91 11.99 -10.24
C ASP A 39 6.56 11.22 -8.97
N SER A 40 5.73 10.20 -9.13
CA SER A 40 5.33 9.32 -8.04
C SER A 40 6.11 8.01 -8.06
N ILE A 41 6.64 7.63 -6.90
CA ILE A 41 7.24 6.31 -6.65
C ILE A 41 6.49 5.67 -5.47
N ALA A 42 6.04 4.43 -5.63
CA ALA A 42 5.51 3.64 -4.53
C ALA A 42 6.68 3.11 -3.68
N VAL A 43 6.64 3.38 -2.37
CA VAL A 43 7.59 2.88 -1.38
C VAL A 43 6.83 1.95 -0.44
N ASN A 44 7.10 0.64 -0.48
CA ASN A 44 6.29 -0.38 0.18
C ASN A 44 4.79 -0.18 -0.07
N GLY A 45 4.40 0.09 -1.32
CA GLY A 45 3.02 0.30 -1.74
C GLY A 45 2.45 1.68 -1.43
N ILE A 46 3.21 2.59 -0.85
CA ILE A 46 2.75 3.95 -0.55
C ILE A 46 3.23 4.92 -1.62
N CYS A 47 2.31 5.57 -2.29
CA CYS A 47 2.59 6.60 -3.29
C CYS A 47 3.25 7.81 -2.63
N LEU A 48 4.49 8.08 -3.00
CA LEU A 48 5.24 9.24 -2.55
C LEU A 48 5.69 10.08 -3.75
N THR A 49 5.57 11.40 -3.63
CA THR A 49 6.02 12.32 -4.66
C THR A 49 7.49 12.67 -4.46
N VAL A 50 8.27 12.50 -5.50
CA VAL A 50 9.71 12.84 -5.50
C VAL A 50 9.87 14.35 -5.38
N ARG A 51 10.45 14.79 -4.25
CA ARG A 51 10.75 16.22 -4.03
C ARG A 51 12.15 16.60 -4.45
N GLN A 52 13.10 15.66 -4.38
CA GLN A 52 14.50 15.89 -4.72
C GLN A 52 15.16 14.60 -5.20
N LEU A 53 16.01 14.71 -6.21
CA LEU A 53 16.81 13.61 -6.75
C LEU A 53 18.29 13.81 -6.43
N PHE A 54 18.98 12.71 -6.16
CA PHE A 54 20.42 12.60 -5.96
C PHE A 54 20.96 11.51 -6.89
N PRO A 55 22.28 11.40 -7.10
CA PRO A 55 22.86 10.39 -7.99
C PRO A 55 22.52 8.93 -7.61
N ASP A 56 22.27 8.65 -6.33
CA ASP A 56 22.04 7.32 -5.77
C ASP A 56 20.79 7.20 -4.93
N SER A 57 19.92 8.22 -4.93
CA SER A 57 18.76 8.26 -4.04
C SER A 57 17.75 9.33 -4.45
N PHE A 58 16.55 9.23 -3.93
CA PHE A 58 15.54 10.28 -4.00
C PHE A 58 15.02 10.62 -2.60
N ALA A 59 14.52 11.84 -2.43
CA ALA A 59 13.81 12.25 -1.21
C ALA A 59 12.34 12.52 -1.52
N ALA A 60 11.47 12.16 -0.59
CA ALA A 60 10.04 12.41 -0.66
C ALA A 60 9.50 12.88 0.70
N ASP A 61 8.50 13.76 0.66
CA ASP A 61 7.76 14.17 1.85
C ASP A 61 6.72 13.11 2.22
N VAL A 62 6.64 12.79 3.51
CA VAL A 62 5.66 11.86 4.06
C VAL A 62 4.82 12.57 5.11
N MET A 63 3.51 12.61 4.90
CA MET A 63 2.57 13.21 5.83
C MET A 63 2.45 12.37 7.11
N HIS A 64 2.16 13.01 8.24
CA HIS A 64 2.00 12.33 9.53
C HIS A 64 0.91 11.25 9.50
N GLU A 65 -0.20 11.54 8.81
CA GLU A 65 -1.29 10.58 8.58
C GLU A 65 -0.78 9.29 7.90
N THR A 66 0.06 9.43 6.87
CA THR A 66 0.67 8.30 6.16
C THR A 66 1.60 7.49 7.09
N LEU A 67 2.40 8.18 7.90
CA LEU A 67 3.27 7.50 8.88
C LEU A 67 2.44 6.73 9.91
N ASN A 68 1.36 7.34 10.44
CA ASN A 68 0.56 6.74 11.51
C ASN A 68 -0.29 5.54 11.03
N ARG A 69 -0.70 5.55 9.76
CA ARG A 69 -1.56 4.49 9.19
C ARG A 69 -0.80 3.41 8.43
N SER A 70 0.52 3.48 8.40
CA SER A 70 1.31 2.55 7.61
C SER A 70 2.48 1.96 8.39
N ALA A 71 3.04 0.89 7.86
CA ALA A 71 4.26 0.27 8.37
C ALA A 71 5.52 1.16 8.18
N LEU A 72 5.41 2.32 7.49
CA LEU A 72 6.53 3.26 7.36
C LEU A 72 6.99 3.81 8.73
N ALA A 73 6.09 3.89 9.72
CA ALA A 73 6.45 4.34 11.07
C ALA A 73 7.53 3.47 11.72
N GLN A 74 7.64 2.21 11.32
CA GLN A 74 8.58 1.22 11.87
C GLN A 74 9.91 1.17 11.10
N LEU A 75 10.01 1.86 9.96
CA LEU A 75 11.24 1.87 9.19
C LEU A 75 12.35 2.62 9.93
N THR A 76 13.54 2.09 9.77
CA THR A 76 14.79 2.68 10.27
C THR A 76 15.77 2.84 9.10
N VAL A 77 16.85 3.57 9.32
CA VAL A 77 17.96 3.63 8.36
C VAL A 77 18.49 2.22 8.13
N GLY A 78 18.64 1.84 6.86
CA GLY A 78 19.03 0.50 6.46
C GLY A 78 17.86 -0.44 6.15
N SER A 79 16.61 -0.08 6.47
CA SER A 79 15.43 -0.91 6.11
C SER A 79 15.30 -1.05 4.60
N ALA A 80 15.06 -2.28 4.14
CA ALA A 80 14.73 -2.57 2.75
C ALA A 80 13.27 -2.18 2.44
N VAL A 81 13.06 -1.58 1.27
CA VAL A 81 11.74 -1.16 0.79
C VAL A 81 11.54 -1.52 -0.67
N ASN A 82 10.36 -2.02 -1.01
CA ASN A 82 9.96 -2.25 -2.39
C ASN A 82 9.69 -0.92 -3.09
N LEU A 83 10.15 -0.79 -4.32
CA LEU A 83 10.00 0.41 -5.12
C LEU A 83 9.36 0.08 -6.46
N GLU A 84 8.41 0.92 -6.88
CA GLU A 84 7.76 0.87 -8.19
C GLU A 84 7.50 2.31 -8.64
N ARG A 85 7.88 2.67 -9.88
CA ARG A 85 7.50 3.96 -10.49
C ARG A 85 6.03 3.94 -10.91
N ALA A 86 5.40 5.09 -10.96
CA ALA A 86 4.09 5.20 -11.58
C ALA A 86 4.12 4.67 -13.02
N MET A 87 3.13 3.82 -13.36
CA MET A 87 3.06 3.16 -14.66
C MET A 87 2.93 4.20 -15.78
N PRO A 88 3.79 4.19 -16.80
CA PRO A 88 3.65 5.04 -17.97
C PRO A 88 2.45 4.59 -18.83
N VAL A 89 1.87 5.52 -19.61
CA VAL A 89 0.66 5.27 -20.43
C VAL A 89 0.80 4.09 -21.39
N ASN A 90 2.01 3.86 -21.90
CA ASN A 90 2.35 2.75 -22.79
C ASN A 90 2.95 1.53 -22.05
N GLY A 91 2.90 1.51 -20.73
CA GLY A 91 3.42 0.43 -19.88
C GLY A 91 2.57 -0.84 -19.95
N ARG A 92 3.14 -1.96 -19.51
CA ARG A 92 2.41 -3.20 -19.35
C ARG A 92 1.70 -3.22 -18.00
N PHE A 93 0.45 -3.66 -17.98
CA PHE A 93 -0.32 -3.88 -16.77
C PHE A 93 -0.10 -5.32 -16.27
N GLY A 94 0.95 -5.52 -15.46
CA GLY A 94 1.40 -6.85 -15.05
C GLY A 94 0.75 -7.41 -13.78
N GLY A 95 0.13 -6.56 -12.97
CA GLY A 95 -0.53 -6.93 -11.70
C GLY A 95 -2.01 -6.57 -11.70
N HIS A 96 -2.44 -5.68 -10.77
CA HIS A 96 -3.80 -5.15 -10.70
C HIS A 96 -3.77 -3.62 -10.49
N ILE A 97 -4.94 -2.98 -10.43
CA ILE A 97 -5.02 -1.52 -10.22
C ILE A 97 -4.60 -1.21 -8.78
N VAL A 98 -3.43 -0.58 -8.64
CA VAL A 98 -2.86 -0.17 -7.36
C VAL A 98 -2.77 1.36 -7.33
N ALA A 99 -3.42 1.96 -6.33
CA ALA A 99 -3.43 3.42 -6.18
C ALA A 99 -2.18 3.95 -5.46
N GLY A 100 -1.57 3.10 -4.62
CA GLY A 100 -0.52 3.49 -3.69
C GLY A 100 -1.10 4.12 -2.42
N HIS A 101 -2.37 3.84 -2.13
CA HIS A 101 -3.09 4.34 -0.97
C HIS A 101 -3.46 3.17 -0.07
N VAL A 102 -2.53 2.81 0.81
CA VAL A 102 -2.70 1.66 1.71
C VAL A 102 -3.90 1.83 2.62
N ASP A 103 -4.64 0.74 2.82
CA ASP A 103 -5.82 0.70 3.69
C ASP A 103 -5.45 0.58 5.16
N GLY A 104 -4.30 -0.02 5.43
CA GLY A 104 -3.78 -0.22 6.76
C GLY A 104 -2.62 -1.21 6.80
N VAL A 105 -2.39 -1.75 7.99
CA VAL A 105 -1.25 -2.60 8.28
C VAL A 105 -1.72 -4.01 8.61
N GLY A 106 -1.09 -5.00 8.00
CA GLY A 106 -1.20 -6.40 8.41
C GLY A 106 0.03 -6.87 9.17
N ARG A 107 -0.08 -8.01 9.85
CA ARG A 107 1.03 -8.65 10.56
C ARG A 107 1.25 -10.04 9.99
N ILE A 108 2.50 -10.38 9.65
CA ILE A 108 2.87 -11.72 9.21
C ILE A 108 2.71 -12.68 10.40
N ALA A 109 1.68 -13.51 10.36
CA ALA A 109 1.38 -14.49 11.40
C ALA A 109 2.18 -15.77 11.24
N ASN A 110 2.42 -16.19 9.99
CA ASN A 110 3.18 -17.38 9.68
C ASN A 110 3.86 -17.28 8.32
N ILE A 111 5.01 -17.95 8.19
CA ILE A 111 5.72 -18.16 6.92
C ILE A 111 6.00 -19.66 6.83
N ARG A 112 5.52 -20.32 5.77
CA ARG A 112 5.68 -21.75 5.55
C ARG A 112 6.22 -22.01 4.16
N LYS A 113 7.29 -22.79 4.08
CA LYS A 113 7.79 -23.29 2.81
C LYS A 113 7.01 -24.55 2.42
N ASP A 114 6.62 -24.66 1.15
CA ASP A 114 5.87 -25.75 0.60
C ASP A 114 6.42 -26.06 -0.80
N ASP A 115 7.35 -27.01 -0.86
CA ASP A 115 8.17 -27.29 -2.05
C ASP A 115 8.87 -26.01 -2.56
N THR A 116 8.51 -25.53 -3.73
CA THR A 116 9.05 -24.29 -4.31
C THR A 116 8.28 -23.06 -3.84
N ALA A 117 7.05 -23.20 -3.38
CA ALA A 117 6.22 -22.09 -2.92
C ALA A 117 6.58 -21.65 -1.50
N ILE A 118 6.43 -20.33 -1.24
CA ILE A 118 6.50 -19.76 0.10
C ILE A 118 5.15 -19.13 0.40
N TRP A 119 4.53 -19.61 1.48
CA TRP A 119 3.24 -19.17 1.96
C TRP A 119 3.42 -18.14 3.06
N TYR A 120 2.72 -17.03 2.95
CA TYR A 120 2.63 -16.00 3.98
C TYR A 120 1.19 -15.92 4.45
N THR A 121 0.95 -16.12 5.75
CA THR A 121 -0.34 -15.89 6.41
C THR A 121 -0.27 -14.51 7.07
N ILE A 122 -1.22 -13.65 6.74
CA ILE A 122 -1.27 -12.26 7.19
C ILE A 122 -2.53 -12.07 8.05
N HIS A 123 -2.38 -11.64 9.28
CA HIS A 123 -3.49 -11.13 10.09
C HIS A 123 -3.74 -9.67 9.75
N ALA A 124 -5.00 -9.31 9.61
CA ALA A 124 -5.43 -7.95 9.26
C ALA A 124 -6.74 -7.58 9.96
N ASP A 125 -7.00 -6.28 10.00
CA ASP A 125 -8.26 -5.73 10.54
C ASP A 125 -9.47 -6.24 9.73
N PRO A 126 -10.61 -6.53 10.36
CA PRO A 126 -11.84 -6.92 9.68
C PRO A 126 -12.28 -5.94 8.59
N ALA A 127 -12.01 -4.64 8.74
CA ALA A 127 -12.31 -3.63 7.74
C ALA A 127 -11.52 -3.83 6.42
N ILE A 128 -10.29 -4.38 6.51
CA ILE A 128 -9.48 -4.76 5.36
C ILE A 128 -9.97 -6.11 4.81
N LEU A 129 -10.15 -7.10 5.69
CA LEU A 129 -10.57 -8.46 5.32
C LEU A 129 -11.89 -8.49 4.55
N ARG A 130 -12.77 -7.53 4.79
CA ARG A 130 -14.04 -7.35 4.06
C ARG A 130 -13.88 -7.31 2.54
N TYR A 131 -12.74 -6.77 2.04
CA TYR A 131 -12.46 -6.63 0.61
C TYR A 131 -11.49 -7.71 0.09
N VAL A 132 -11.02 -8.59 0.96
CA VAL A 132 -10.12 -9.68 0.58
C VAL A 132 -10.96 -10.87 0.15
N VAL A 133 -10.82 -11.28 -1.10
CA VAL A 133 -11.55 -12.43 -1.66
C VAL A 133 -10.58 -13.49 -2.16
N GLU A 134 -10.93 -14.76 -1.96
CA GLU A 134 -10.11 -15.86 -2.48
C GLU A 134 -10.00 -15.77 -4.00
N LYS A 135 -8.79 -16.00 -4.53
CA LYS A 135 -8.41 -15.80 -5.95
C LYS A 135 -8.44 -14.35 -6.43
N GLY A 136 -8.80 -13.39 -5.58
CA GLY A 136 -8.65 -11.96 -5.86
C GLY A 136 -7.21 -11.49 -5.69
N SER A 137 -7.00 -10.19 -5.92
CA SER A 137 -5.70 -9.53 -5.78
C SER A 137 -5.67 -8.66 -4.51
N ILE A 138 -4.49 -8.57 -3.91
CA ILE A 138 -4.16 -7.66 -2.82
C ILE A 138 -2.71 -7.23 -2.95
N THR A 139 -2.34 -6.03 -2.50
CA THR A 139 -0.93 -5.71 -2.33
C THR A 139 -0.46 -5.95 -0.89
N ILE A 140 0.73 -6.52 -0.78
CA ILE A 140 1.50 -6.61 0.47
C ILE A 140 2.81 -5.85 0.25
N ASP A 141 3.05 -4.76 0.98
CA ASP A 141 4.19 -3.87 0.75
C ASP A 141 4.35 -3.47 -0.73
N GLY A 142 3.24 -3.21 -1.43
CA GLY A 142 3.21 -2.84 -2.84
C GLY A 142 3.38 -4.00 -3.82
N ILE A 143 3.47 -5.24 -3.36
CA ILE A 143 3.58 -6.42 -4.22
C ILE A 143 2.18 -6.93 -4.54
N SER A 144 1.78 -6.96 -5.81
CA SER A 144 0.53 -7.59 -6.27
C SER A 144 0.58 -9.09 -6.09
N LEU A 145 -0.29 -9.64 -5.27
CA LEU A 145 -0.34 -11.06 -4.95
C LEU A 145 -1.76 -11.61 -5.03
N THR A 146 -1.88 -12.85 -5.46
CA THR A 146 -3.15 -13.57 -5.47
C THR A 146 -3.44 -14.12 -4.08
N VAL A 147 -4.64 -13.88 -3.57
CA VAL A 147 -5.13 -14.44 -2.32
C VAL A 147 -5.39 -15.95 -2.52
N ALA A 148 -4.72 -16.79 -1.76
CA ALA A 148 -4.84 -18.24 -1.85
C ALA A 148 -5.92 -18.80 -0.92
N ALA A 149 -6.12 -18.18 0.24
CA ALA A 149 -7.16 -18.55 1.21
C ALA A 149 -7.53 -17.33 2.07
N VAL A 150 -8.77 -17.28 2.55
CA VAL A 150 -9.26 -16.26 3.49
C VAL A 150 -9.76 -16.95 4.76
N GLU A 151 -9.37 -16.41 5.90
CA GLU A 151 -9.73 -16.89 7.24
C GLU A 151 -10.40 -15.75 8.05
N PRO A 152 -11.11 -16.04 9.14
CA PRO A 152 -11.80 -15.02 9.92
C PRO A 152 -10.91 -13.87 10.43
N THR A 153 -9.62 -14.13 10.66
CA THR A 153 -8.66 -13.15 11.22
C THR A 153 -7.53 -12.79 10.27
N GLY A 154 -7.58 -13.29 9.02
CA GLY A 154 -6.49 -13.06 8.08
C GLY A 154 -6.69 -13.72 6.74
N PHE A 155 -5.64 -13.74 5.96
CA PHE A 155 -5.59 -14.37 4.64
C PHE A 155 -4.19 -14.94 4.39
N SER A 156 -4.10 -15.80 3.39
CA SER A 156 -2.83 -16.39 2.97
C SER A 156 -2.57 -16.13 1.49
N VAL A 157 -1.31 -15.89 1.16
CA VAL A 157 -0.81 -15.79 -0.20
C VAL A 157 0.29 -16.83 -0.42
N SER A 158 0.39 -17.33 -1.65
CA SER A 158 1.46 -18.25 -2.05
C SER A 158 2.34 -17.57 -3.08
N THR A 159 3.63 -17.48 -2.82
CA THR A 159 4.59 -16.78 -3.66
C THR A 159 5.60 -17.73 -4.28
N ILE A 160 6.05 -17.42 -5.49
CA ILE A 160 7.14 -18.14 -6.16
C ILE A 160 8.50 -17.62 -5.70
N PRO A 161 9.57 -18.43 -5.78
CA PRO A 161 10.91 -18.01 -5.34
C PRO A 161 11.44 -16.75 -6.03
N HIS A 162 11.04 -16.51 -7.27
CA HIS A 162 11.40 -15.30 -8.00
C HIS A 162 10.88 -14.05 -7.29
N THR A 163 9.58 -14.01 -6.96
CA THR A 163 8.95 -12.88 -6.26
C THR A 163 9.62 -12.60 -4.92
N VAL A 164 9.90 -13.66 -4.15
CA VAL A 164 10.57 -13.50 -2.85
C VAL A 164 11.96 -12.89 -3.00
N ARG A 165 12.75 -13.32 -3.99
CA ARG A 165 14.10 -12.77 -4.22
C ARG A 165 14.12 -11.33 -4.74
N GLN A 166 13.11 -10.94 -5.51
CA GLN A 166 13.02 -9.62 -6.14
C GLN A 166 12.32 -8.57 -5.28
N THR A 167 11.85 -8.94 -4.09
CA THR A 167 11.10 -8.06 -3.19
C THR A 167 11.65 -8.13 -1.78
N ASN A 168 11.19 -7.22 -0.89
CA ASN A 168 11.56 -7.24 0.52
C ASN A 168 11.08 -8.47 1.29
N LEU A 169 10.24 -9.34 0.69
CA LEU A 169 9.74 -10.57 1.33
C LEU A 169 10.85 -11.49 1.79
N HIS A 170 12.01 -11.50 1.12
CA HIS A 170 13.16 -12.33 1.54
C HIS A 170 13.75 -11.94 2.91
N GLN A 171 13.47 -10.72 3.38
CA GLN A 171 13.93 -10.22 4.69
C GLN A 171 12.81 -10.20 5.74
N ARG A 172 11.57 -10.56 5.34
CA ARG A 172 10.44 -10.54 6.25
C ARG A 172 10.38 -11.79 7.12
N HIS A 173 10.00 -11.59 8.37
CA HIS A 173 9.88 -12.62 9.39
C HIS A 173 8.47 -12.65 9.98
N LYS A 174 8.14 -13.77 10.64
CA LYS A 174 6.93 -13.84 11.46
C LYS A 174 6.94 -12.72 12.52
N GLY A 175 5.85 -11.98 12.59
CA GLY A 175 5.69 -10.85 13.50
C GLY A 175 5.88 -9.49 12.85
N ASP A 176 6.49 -9.42 11.66
CA ASP A 176 6.69 -8.17 10.94
C ASP A 176 5.36 -7.58 10.48
N PHE A 177 5.34 -6.27 10.41
CA PHE A 177 4.22 -5.52 9.87
C PHE A 177 4.45 -5.20 8.39
N VAL A 178 3.37 -5.25 7.63
CA VAL A 178 3.35 -4.99 6.18
C VAL A 178 2.19 -4.07 5.82
N ASN A 179 2.38 -3.23 4.82
CA ASN A 179 1.32 -2.39 4.27
C ASN A 179 0.36 -3.24 3.44
N LEU A 180 -0.93 -2.99 3.57
CA LEU A 180 -1.97 -3.67 2.81
C LEU A 180 -2.79 -2.65 2.02
N GLU A 181 -2.97 -2.90 0.71
CA GLU A 181 -3.93 -2.19 -0.11
C GLU A 181 -4.82 -3.22 -0.81
N THR A 182 -6.13 -3.16 -0.55
CA THR A 182 -7.13 -4.01 -1.19
C THR A 182 -7.46 -3.50 -2.58
N ASP A 183 -7.93 -4.38 -3.46
CA ASP A 183 -8.36 -3.98 -4.80
C ASP A 183 -9.45 -2.90 -4.71
N VAL A 184 -9.19 -1.76 -5.32
CA VAL A 184 -10.07 -0.59 -5.30
C VAL A 184 -11.45 -0.87 -5.92
N VAL A 185 -11.54 -1.85 -6.83
CA VAL A 185 -12.79 -2.23 -7.48
C VAL A 185 -13.84 -2.68 -6.46
N GLY A 186 -13.43 -3.46 -5.45
CA GLY A 186 -14.33 -3.90 -4.37
C GLY A 186 -14.95 -2.73 -3.60
N LYS A 187 -14.17 -1.70 -3.31
CA LYS A 187 -14.62 -0.49 -2.60
C LYS A 187 -15.65 0.32 -3.41
N TYR A 188 -15.42 0.46 -4.71
CA TYR A 188 -16.37 1.15 -5.60
C TYR A 188 -17.67 0.36 -5.74
N ILE A 189 -17.59 -0.96 -5.91
CA ILE A 189 -18.79 -1.82 -6.00
C ILE A 189 -19.62 -1.69 -4.72
N GLU A 190 -18.99 -1.78 -3.56
CA GLU A 190 -19.70 -1.63 -2.28
C GLU A 190 -20.40 -0.27 -2.17
N LYS A 191 -19.69 0.82 -2.48
CA LYS A 191 -20.27 2.17 -2.43
C LYS A 191 -21.45 2.35 -3.38
N LEU A 192 -21.42 1.71 -4.56
CA LEU A 192 -22.51 1.75 -5.53
C LEU A 192 -23.71 0.92 -5.10
N LEU A 193 -23.49 -0.24 -4.45
CA LEU A 193 -24.54 -1.10 -3.96
C LEU A 193 -25.20 -0.56 -2.68
N HIS A 194 -24.48 0.21 -1.90
CA HIS A 194 -24.96 0.86 -0.67
C HIS A 194 -24.84 2.39 -0.76
N PRO A 195 -25.61 3.03 -1.68
CA PRO A 195 -25.61 4.48 -1.76
C PRO A 195 -26.11 5.07 -0.43
N GLU A 196 -25.34 6.00 0.13
CA GLU A 196 -25.81 6.77 1.28
C GLU A 196 -27.17 7.39 0.90
N ALA A 197 -28.19 7.15 1.73
CA ALA A 197 -29.47 7.83 1.56
C ALA A 197 -29.21 9.35 1.50
N PRO A 198 -29.77 10.07 0.52
CA PRO A 198 -29.59 11.51 0.45
C PRO A 198 -29.98 12.08 1.81
N LYS A 199 -29.08 12.86 2.43
CA LYS A 199 -29.43 13.60 3.65
C LYS A 199 -30.66 14.41 3.31
N GLN A 200 -31.82 13.97 3.77
CA GLN A 200 -33.04 14.71 3.62
C GLN A 200 -32.86 16.00 4.43
N ASN A 201 -32.45 17.07 3.76
CA ASN A 201 -32.70 18.41 4.23
C ASN A 201 -34.23 18.66 4.12
N THR A 202 -34.99 17.88 4.86
CA THR A 202 -36.42 18.15 5.03
C THR A 202 -36.49 19.39 5.89
N LEU A 203 -36.88 20.51 5.26
CA LEU A 203 -37.41 21.66 5.97
C LEU A 203 -38.55 21.15 6.85
N THR A 204 -38.29 20.98 8.13
CA THR A 204 -39.33 20.60 9.07
C THR A 204 -40.16 21.83 9.42
N LYS A 205 -41.45 21.61 9.72
CA LYS A 205 -42.34 22.69 10.17
C LYS A 205 -41.75 23.46 11.36
N GLU A 206 -40.99 22.79 12.23
CA GLU A 206 -40.26 23.43 13.34
C GLU A 206 -39.11 24.34 12.88
N MET A 207 -38.40 23.97 11.80
CA MET A 207 -37.39 24.82 11.20
C MET A 207 -37.99 26.08 10.57
N LEU A 208 -39.13 25.94 9.87
CA LEU A 208 -39.85 27.06 9.28
C LEU A 208 -40.36 28.00 10.38
N LEU A 209 -40.96 27.50 11.45
CA LEU A 209 -41.40 28.30 12.59
C LEU A 209 -40.25 29.02 13.32
N ARG A 210 -39.06 28.44 13.40
CA ARG A 210 -37.86 29.08 13.97
C ARG A 210 -37.33 30.22 13.07
N CYS A 211 -37.55 30.14 11.77
CA CYS A 211 -37.13 31.14 10.82
C CYS A 211 -38.22 32.20 10.55
N GLY A 212 -39.37 32.14 11.25
CA GLY A 212 -40.43 33.14 11.17
C GLY A 212 -41.44 32.93 10.02
N PHE A 213 -41.53 31.65 9.51
CA PHE A 213 -42.51 31.22 8.52
C PHE A 213 -43.56 30.32 9.15
#